data_f9195d51bd00dd7ef6cdf82f1da5eddc
#
_entry.id   f9195d51bd00dd7ef6cdf82f1da5eddc
#
_cell.length_a   1.000
_cell.length_b   1.000
_cell.length_c   1.000
_cell.angle_alpha   90.00
_cell.angle_beta   90.00
_cell.angle_gamma   90.00
#
_symmetry.space_group_name_H-M   'P 1'
#
loop_
_entity.id
_entity.type
_entity.pdbx_description
1 polymer ?
#
loop_
_entity_poly.entity_id
_entity_poly.type
_entity_poly.pdbx_seq_one_letter_code
_entity_poly.pdbx_strand_id
1 'polypeptide(L)'
;MTYINAPKKVVKTIINLILIVLFNVIATAQQVPYYTQYLYNMEMLNPAFVGAKSDLSISLLSRQQWSGVDGAPETHTFSINGRLKDGLGFGTTVVNDQIGLAKTTNINVDASYTIPTSKNGRLSFGIKGGYTFFTNDLLSGVTSDGDVYASTNNEFANIGFGGLYYNDKFFVGVSIPNLLKSTTFLLEQTASTSEAISIDNYFVVGGAVINVTDNILFKPSTLIKYSPNLPLSVDVNANVIFKDKFETGLSYRYKSAINAVFALHVSKVMRIGYSYDYNLTNLAGNLSSHEIILRFDFKLKRKSRWLFHNACYF
;
A
#
# COMPACT_ATOMS: atom_id res chain seq x y z
N MET A 1 23.70 -32.16 -40.84
CA MET A 1 22.98 -31.67 -39.64
C MET A 1 21.63 -32.39 -39.61
N THR A 2 21.52 -33.40 -38.75
CA THR A 2 20.32 -34.26 -38.62
C THR A 2 19.44 -33.66 -37.53
N TYR A 3 18.30 -33.09 -37.91
CA TYR A 3 17.27 -32.63 -36.99
C TYR A 3 16.57 -33.85 -36.37
N ILE A 4 16.73 -34.04 -35.04
CA ILE A 4 16.00 -35.04 -34.27
C ILE A 4 14.58 -34.49 -34.05
N ASN A 5 13.60 -34.94 -34.85
CA ASN A 5 12.20 -34.67 -34.63
C ASN A 5 11.69 -35.46 -33.42
N ALA A 6 11.53 -34.81 -32.27
CA ALA A 6 10.85 -35.44 -31.15
C ALA A 6 9.40 -35.82 -31.51
N PRO A 7 8.94 -37.03 -31.16
CA PRO A 7 7.59 -37.48 -31.52
C PRO A 7 6.54 -36.59 -30.85
N LYS A 8 5.54 -36.13 -31.61
CA LYS A 8 4.48 -35.21 -31.15
C LYS A 8 3.82 -35.62 -29.84
N LYS A 9 3.78 -36.88 -29.52
CA LYS A 9 3.30 -37.41 -28.23
C LYS A 9 4.19 -36.97 -27.04
N VAL A 10 5.53 -37.01 -27.18
CA VAL A 10 6.46 -36.61 -26.14
C VAL A 10 6.38 -35.11 -25.85
N VAL A 11 6.27 -34.29 -26.90
CA VAL A 11 6.10 -32.85 -26.74
C VAL A 11 4.77 -32.53 -26.03
N LYS A 12 3.68 -33.21 -26.37
CA LYS A 12 2.37 -33.04 -25.73
C LYS A 12 2.39 -33.49 -24.25
N THR A 13 3.11 -34.53 -23.91
CA THR A 13 3.29 -35.01 -22.52
C THR A 13 4.11 -34.03 -21.72
N ILE A 14 5.18 -33.47 -22.28
CA ILE A 14 6.01 -32.46 -21.61
C ILE A 14 5.20 -31.17 -21.38
N ILE A 15 4.42 -30.72 -22.34
CA ILE A 15 3.53 -29.55 -22.20
C ILE A 15 2.48 -29.78 -21.10
N ASN A 16 1.86 -30.97 -21.04
CA ASN A 16 0.92 -31.30 -19.98
C ASN A 16 1.58 -31.42 -18.60
N LEU A 17 2.79 -31.93 -18.51
CA LEU A 17 3.57 -31.96 -17.26
C LEU A 17 3.95 -30.53 -16.79
N ILE A 18 4.34 -29.66 -17.72
CA ILE A 18 4.63 -28.24 -17.41
C ILE A 18 3.34 -27.52 -16.96
N LEU A 19 2.20 -27.79 -17.60
CA LEU A 19 0.90 -27.26 -17.20
C LEU A 19 0.49 -27.73 -15.78
N ILE A 20 0.71 -29.00 -15.43
CA ILE A 20 0.42 -29.54 -14.09
C ILE A 20 1.32 -28.93 -13.03
N VAL A 21 2.61 -28.70 -13.31
CA VAL A 21 3.54 -28.04 -12.40
C VAL A 21 3.22 -26.55 -12.20
N LEU A 22 2.67 -25.88 -13.22
CA LEU A 22 2.25 -24.48 -13.14
C LEU A 22 0.91 -24.30 -12.38
N PHE A 23 0.17 -25.37 -12.10
CA PHE A 23 -1.15 -25.30 -11.45
C PHE A 23 -1.13 -25.44 -9.92
N ASN A 24 0.06 -25.60 -9.29
CA ASN A 24 0.15 -25.58 -7.83
C ASN A 24 0.14 -24.13 -7.32
N VAL A 25 -0.99 -23.46 -7.37
CA VAL A 25 -1.22 -22.20 -6.67
C VAL A 25 -1.58 -22.55 -5.23
N ILE A 26 -0.60 -22.51 -4.34
CA ILE A 26 -0.85 -22.52 -2.89
C ILE A 26 -1.48 -21.17 -2.57
N ALA A 27 -2.78 -21.14 -2.29
CA ALA A 27 -3.49 -19.96 -1.85
C ALA A 27 -3.13 -19.66 -0.39
N THR A 28 -2.11 -18.86 -0.15
CA THR A 28 -1.81 -18.29 1.16
C THR A 28 -2.50 -16.93 1.27
N ALA A 29 -3.54 -16.85 2.14
CA ALA A 29 -4.49 -15.75 2.18
C ALA A 29 -4.26 -14.78 3.35
N GLN A 30 -3.04 -14.30 3.57
CA GLN A 30 -2.81 -13.19 4.50
C GLN A 30 -2.10 -12.06 3.76
N GLN A 31 -2.84 -11.01 3.41
CA GLN A 31 -2.30 -9.82 2.75
C GLN A 31 -2.40 -8.62 3.69
N VAL A 32 -1.30 -7.87 3.81
CA VAL A 32 -1.35 -6.51 4.35
C VAL A 32 -2.37 -5.70 3.55
N PRO A 33 -3.21 -4.85 4.19
CA PRO A 33 -4.21 -4.05 3.50
C PRO A 33 -3.64 -3.35 2.26
N TYR A 34 -4.31 -3.49 1.15
CA TYR A 34 -3.90 -2.91 -0.13
C TYR A 34 -4.75 -1.67 -0.39
N TYR A 35 -4.12 -0.52 -0.49
CA TYR A 35 -4.79 0.76 -0.75
C TYR A 35 -4.68 1.11 -2.22
N THR A 36 -5.77 1.51 -2.85
CA THR A 36 -5.77 2.01 -4.23
C THR A 36 -5.32 3.47 -4.28
N GLN A 37 -5.69 4.25 -3.27
CA GLN A 37 -5.32 5.65 -3.15
C GLN A 37 -3.97 5.85 -2.40
N TYR A 38 -3.05 4.88 -2.44
CA TYR A 38 -1.74 4.99 -1.80
C TYR A 38 -0.94 6.22 -2.28
N LEU A 39 -1.17 6.67 -3.52
CA LEU A 39 -0.53 7.86 -4.08
C LEU A 39 -0.83 9.14 -3.29
N TYR A 40 -1.92 9.17 -2.54
CA TYR A 40 -2.26 10.29 -1.68
C TYR A 40 -1.77 10.12 -0.23
N ASN A 41 -1.27 8.94 0.14
CA ASN A 41 -0.77 8.62 1.49
C ASN A 41 0.47 7.70 1.43
N MET A 42 1.49 8.15 0.69
CA MET A 42 2.74 7.40 0.42
C MET A 42 3.53 7.10 1.69
N GLU A 43 3.40 7.91 2.73
CA GLU A 43 4.06 7.75 4.03
C GLU A 43 3.69 6.44 4.72
N MET A 44 2.53 5.85 4.39
CA MET A 44 2.16 4.52 4.89
C MET A 44 3.09 3.43 4.40
N LEU A 45 3.49 3.53 3.13
CA LEU A 45 4.33 2.55 2.46
C LEU A 45 5.81 2.82 2.66
N ASN A 46 6.20 4.10 2.75
CA ASN A 46 7.61 4.49 2.80
C ASN A 46 7.82 5.71 3.70
N PRO A 47 8.50 5.55 4.84
CA PRO A 47 8.73 6.63 5.80
C PRO A 47 9.55 7.80 5.22
N ALA A 48 10.28 7.61 4.13
CA ALA A 48 11.03 8.68 3.48
C ALA A 48 10.15 9.76 2.81
N PHE A 49 8.83 9.50 2.63
CA PHE A 49 7.88 10.50 2.13
C PHE A 49 7.43 11.50 3.20
N VAL A 50 7.65 11.20 4.47
CA VAL A 50 7.27 12.07 5.58
C VAL A 50 7.96 13.43 5.44
N GLY A 51 7.20 14.52 5.45
CA GLY A 51 7.71 15.87 5.27
C GLY A 51 8.24 16.21 3.87
N ALA A 52 8.16 15.29 2.90
CA ALA A 52 8.65 15.55 1.54
C ALA A 52 7.75 16.54 0.79
N LYS A 53 6.44 16.53 1.04
CA LYS A 53 5.45 17.30 0.31
C LYS A 53 5.08 18.62 0.94
N SER A 54 4.51 18.58 2.11
CA SER A 54 3.84 19.70 2.77
C SER A 54 4.52 20.05 4.09
N ASP A 55 4.29 21.26 4.56
CA ASP A 55 4.77 21.61 5.90
C ASP A 55 3.98 20.86 6.98
N LEU A 56 2.70 20.60 6.73
CA LEU A 56 1.85 19.72 7.52
C LEU A 56 0.78 19.10 6.62
N SER A 57 0.65 17.78 6.67
CA SER A 57 -0.43 17.01 6.02
C SER A 57 -1.20 16.21 7.05
N ILE A 58 -2.51 16.18 6.91
CA ILE A 58 -3.40 15.31 7.68
C ILE A 58 -4.24 14.53 6.68
N SER A 59 -4.34 13.22 6.83
CA SER A 59 -5.20 12.41 5.98
C SER A 59 -6.03 11.42 6.79
N LEU A 60 -7.25 11.20 6.31
CA LEU A 60 -8.21 10.21 6.77
C LEU A 60 -8.58 9.35 5.57
N LEU A 61 -8.46 8.06 5.69
CA LEU A 61 -8.82 7.11 4.64
C LEU A 61 -9.69 6.01 5.24
N SER A 62 -10.78 5.69 4.53
CA SER A 62 -11.65 4.56 4.83
C SER A 62 -11.77 3.69 3.59
N ARG A 63 -11.53 2.39 3.74
CA ARG A 63 -11.64 1.38 2.70
C ARG A 63 -12.55 0.27 3.16
N GLN A 64 -13.54 -0.04 2.33
CA GLN A 64 -14.40 -1.21 2.47
C GLN A 64 -14.19 -2.13 1.28
N GLN A 65 -13.74 -3.34 1.55
CA GLN A 65 -13.52 -4.35 0.52
C GLN A 65 -14.76 -5.25 0.41
N TRP A 66 -14.94 -5.87 -0.75
CA TRP A 66 -16.00 -6.87 -1.00
C TRP A 66 -17.38 -6.44 -0.51
N SER A 67 -17.83 -5.28 -0.99
CA SER A 67 -19.13 -4.71 -0.59
C SER A 67 -20.27 -5.71 -0.74
N GLY A 68 -21.06 -5.86 0.34
CA GLY A 68 -22.19 -6.79 0.43
C GLY A 68 -21.84 -8.17 0.99
N VAL A 69 -20.61 -8.39 1.48
CA VAL A 69 -20.20 -9.61 2.19
C VAL A 69 -20.11 -9.33 3.68
N ASP A 70 -20.77 -10.12 4.49
CA ASP A 70 -20.68 -10.02 5.96
C ASP A 70 -19.26 -10.39 6.43
N GLY A 71 -18.69 -9.57 7.32
CA GLY A 71 -17.32 -9.75 7.80
C GLY A 71 -16.23 -9.39 6.76
N ALA A 72 -16.59 -8.72 5.69
CA ALA A 72 -15.64 -8.25 4.68
C ALA A 72 -14.59 -7.29 5.29
N PRO A 73 -13.39 -7.22 4.71
CA PRO A 73 -12.33 -6.36 5.24
C PRO A 73 -12.72 -4.88 5.22
N GLU A 74 -12.54 -4.21 6.36
CA GLU A 74 -12.71 -2.78 6.53
C GLU A 74 -11.46 -2.17 7.14
N THR A 75 -10.93 -1.12 6.53
CA THR A 75 -9.70 -0.47 6.95
C THR A 75 -9.92 1.02 7.12
N HIS A 76 -9.54 1.55 8.28
CA HIS A 76 -9.52 2.98 8.57
C HIS A 76 -8.09 3.43 8.85
N THR A 77 -7.69 4.52 8.23
CA THR A 77 -6.36 5.08 8.43
C THR A 77 -6.45 6.56 8.77
N PHE A 78 -5.70 6.95 9.79
CA PHE A 78 -5.40 8.33 10.12
C PHE A 78 -3.90 8.54 9.99
N SER A 79 -3.48 9.60 9.30
CA SER A 79 -2.08 10.01 9.30
C SER A 79 -1.94 11.51 9.46
N ILE A 80 -0.89 11.90 10.17
CA ILE A 80 -0.42 13.27 10.28
C ILE A 80 1.09 13.27 10.06
N ASN A 81 1.56 14.07 9.14
CA ASN A 81 2.98 14.18 8.86
C ASN A 81 3.34 15.58 8.42
N GLY A 82 4.59 15.95 8.61
CA GLY A 82 5.04 17.26 8.18
C GLY A 82 6.54 17.44 8.27
N ARG A 83 6.97 18.54 7.68
CA ARG A 83 8.36 19.00 7.75
C ARG A 83 8.56 19.83 8.99
N LEU A 84 9.56 19.47 9.81
CA LEU A 84 9.91 20.24 11.00
C LEU A 84 10.83 21.40 10.64
N LYS A 85 12.10 21.16 10.42
CA LYS A 85 13.13 22.15 10.10
C LYS A 85 14.32 21.47 9.45
N ASP A 86 15.04 22.20 8.59
CA ASP A 86 16.32 21.80 8.03
C ASP A 86 16.35 20.37 7.43
N GLY A 87 15.29 20.00 6.70
CA GLY A 87 15.19 18.70 6.04
C GLY A 87 14.60 17.58 6.89
N LEU A 88 14.36 17.80 8.18
CA LEU A 88 13.70 16.83 9.05
C LEU A 88 12.20 16.77 8.78
N GLY A 89 11.68 15.55 8.61
CA GLY A 89 10.27 15.25 8.59
C GLY A 89 9.89 14.36 9.77
N PHE A 90 8.65 14.50 10.24
CA PHE A 90 8.08 13.69 11.29
C PHE A 90 6.63 13.38 11.00
N GLY A 91 6.18 12.18 11.34
CA GLY A 91 4.80 11.76 11.13
C GLY A 91 4.36 10.66 12.06
N THR A 92 3.05 10.49 12.13
CA THR A 92 2.38 9.40 12.84
C THR A 92 1.26 8.86 11.98
N THR A 93 1.11 7.54 11.96
CA THR A 93 0.06 6.85 11.24
C THR A 93 -0.60 5.82 12.15
N VAL A 94 -1.93 5.84 12.19
CA VAL A 94 -2.73 4.83 12.87
C VAL A 94 -3.57 4.13 11.81
N VAL A 95 -3.47 2.82 11.75
CA VAL A 95 -4.26 1.96 10.86
C VAL A 95 -5.06 0.99 11.71
N ASN A 96 -6.37 0.98 11.53
CA ASN A 96 -7.26 0.00 12.09
C ASN A 96 -7.84 -0.83 10.95
N ASP A 97 -7.61 -2.13 10.99
CA ASP A 97 -8.04 -3.10 9.99
C ASP A 97 -8.83 -4.20 10.66
N GLN A 98 -10.00 -4.51 10.11
CA GLN A 98 -10.89 -5.56 10.63
C GLN A 98 -11.27 -6.50 9.49
N ILE A 99 -11.12 -7.81 9.73
CA ILE A 99 -11.49 -8.87 8.79
C ILE A 99 -12.23 -9.95 9.59
N GLY A 100 -13.53 -10.00 9.43
CA GLY A 100 -14.37 -10.88 10.24
C GLY A 100 -14.21 -10.58 11.73
N LEU A 101 -13.75 -11.58 12.49
CA LEU A 101 -13.50 -11.50 13.94
C LEU A 101 -12.09 -11.00 14.29
N ALA A 102 -11.20 -10.91 13.30
CA ALA A 102 -9.82 -10.45 13.49
C ALA A 102 -9.74 -8.94 13.34
N LYS A 103 -9.12 -8.28 14.32
CA LYS A 103 -8.87 -6.83 14.32
C LYS A 103 -7.39 -6.56 14.53
N THR A 104 -6.83 -5.70 13.70
CA THR A 104 -5.45 -5.26 13.79
C THR A 104 -5.39 -3.75 13.91
N THR A 105 -4.71 -3.24 14.93
CA THR A 105 -4.44 -1.80 15.07
C THR A 105 -2.94 -1.58 15.03
N ASN A 106 -2.47 -0.80 14.03
CA ASN A 106 -1.07 -0.43 13.89
C ASN A 106 -0.90 1.04 14.24
N ILE A 107 0.02 1.36 15.13
CA ILE A 107 0.42 2.71 15.48
C ILE A 107 1.89 2.87 15.10
N ASN A 108 2.18 3.78 14.17
CA ASN A 108 3.53 4.00 13.66
C ASN A 108 3.93 5.46 13.85
N VAL A 109 5.21 5.66 14.13
CA VAL A 109 5.88 6.96 14.17
C VAL A 109 7.00 6.91 13.15
N ASP A 110 7.06 7.91 12.29
CA ASP A 110 8.00 8.01 11.19
C ASP A 110 8.87 9.26 11.37
N ALA A 111 10.15 9.11 11.08
CA ALA A 111 11.09 10.23 10.97
C ALA A 111 11.83 10.14 9.65
N SER A 112 12.07 11.28 9.01
CA SER A 112 12.83 11.35 7.77
C SER A 112 13.85 12.48 7.79
N TYR A 113 14.87 12.31 6.95
CA TYR A 113 15.85 13.38 6.70
C TYR A 113 16.08 13.53 5.20
N THR A 114 15.85 14.74 4.70
CA THR A 114 15.97 15.07 3.27
C THR A 114 17.20 15.91 3.01
N ILE A 115 18.03 15.47 2.06
CA ILE A 115 19.28 16.11 1.64
C ILE A 115 19.10 16.65 0.21
N PRO A 116 19.41 17.92 -0.06
CA PRO A 116 19.48 18.43 -1.44
C PRO A 116 20.67 17.81 -2.18
N THR A 117 20.42 17.18 -3.31
CA THR A 117 21.46 16.56 -4.15
C THR A 117 21.83 17.42 -5.35
N SER A 118 20.92 18.30 -5.78
CA SER A 118 21.12 19.25 -6.86
C SER A 118 20.19 20.45 -6.67
N LYS A 119 20.19 21.38 -7.61
CA LYS A 119 19.29 22.55 -7.57
C LYS A 119 17.82 22.14 -7.35
N ASN A 120 17.36 21.06 -7.99
CA ASN A 120 15.97 20.59 -7.92
C ASN A 120 15.85 19.18 -7.34
N GLY A 121 16.95 18.41 -7.23
CA GLY A 121 16.94 17.04 -6.72
C GLY A 121 17.04 16.96 -5.21
N ARG A 122 16.34 16.00 -4.62
CA ARG A 122 16.29 15.71 -3.18
C ARG A 122 16.43 14.21 -2.96
N LEU A 123 17.18 13.84 -1.95
CA LEU A 123 17.28 12.46 -1.47
C LEU A 123 16.80 12.43 -0.02
N SER A 124 15.81 11.63 0.26
CA SER A 124 15.24 11.48 1.61
C SER A 124 15.46 10.06 2.11
N PHE A 125 15.82 9.92 3.37
CA PHE A 125 15.87 8.67 4.10
C PHE A 125 14.86 8.72 5.23
N GLY A 126 14.17 7.61 5.47
CA GLY A 126 13.15 7.53 6.50
C GLY A 126 13.31 6.28 7.35
N ILE A 127 12.96 6.41 8.61
CA ILE A 127 12.81 5.32 9.56
C ILE A 127 11.39 5.32 10.11
N LYS A 128 10.86 4.13 10.35
CA LYS A 128 9.55 3.87 10.96
C LYS A 128 9.75 3.05 12.20
N GLY A 129 9.10 3.43 13.29
CA GLY A 129 8.96 2.61 14.49
C GLY A 129 7.49 2.50 14.85
N GLY A 130 7.02 1.32 15.19
CA GLY A 130 5.61 1.12 15.47
C GLY A 130 5.30 -0.05 16.36
N TYR A 131 4.03 -0.14 16.68
CA TYR A 131 3.47 -1.21 17.49
C TYR A 131 2.17 -1.69 16.87
N THR A 132 1.99 -3.00 16.83
CA THR A 132 0.81 -3.66 16.28
C THR A 132 0.10 -4.41 17.40
N PHE A 133 -1.20 -4.14 17.55
CA PHE A 133 -2.13 -4.84 18.42
C PHE A 133 -3.02 -5.71 17.54
N PHE A 134 -2.98 -7.00 17.76
CA PHE A 134 -3.81 -7.98 17.06
C PHE A 134 -4.76 -8.64 18.04
N THR A 135 -6.06 -8.63 17.74
CA THR A 135 -7.10 -9.30 18.50
C THR A 135 -7.91 -10.17 17.56
N ASN A 136 -8.12 -11.44 17.94
CA ASN A 136 -9.04 -12.32 17.26
C ASN A 136 -10.08 -12.80 18.26
N ASP A 137 -11.32 -12.28 18.14
CA ASP A 137 -12.43 -12.56 19.07
C ASP A 137 -13.19 -13.81 18.65
N LEU A 138 -12.61 -14.97 18.88
CA LEU A 138 -13.22 -16.26 18.55
C LEU A 138 -14.39 -16.61 19.47
N LEU A 139 -14.50 -15.97 20.67
CA LEU A 139 -15.63 -16.19 21.58
C LEU A 139 -16.95 -15.66 21.02
N SER A 140 -16.90 -14.62 20.18
CA SER A 140 -18.09 -14.07 19.51
C SER A 140 -18.49 -14.86 18.25
N GLY A 141 -17.64 -15.80 17.81
CA GLY A 141 -17.90 -16.64 16.65
C GLY A 141 -18.90 -17.75 16.95
N VAL A 142 -19.77 -18.04 15.98
CA VAL A 142 -20.66 -19.20 16.04
C VAL A 142 -19.98 -20.36 15.31
N THR A 143 -19.61 -21.41 16.05
CA THR A 143 -19.11 -22.64 15.46
C THR A 143 -20.24 -23.65 15.27
N SER A 144 -20.21 -24.43 14.19
CA SER A 144 -21.19 -25.47 13.91
C SER A 144 -21.16 -26.62 14.92
N ASP A 145 -20.03 -26.78 15.62
CA ASP A 145 -19.77 -27.89 16.53
C ASP A 145 -20.03 -27.52 18.00
N GLY A 146 -20.37 -26.26 18.29
CA GLY A 146 -20.58 -25.75 19.64
C GLY A 146 -19.31 -25.57 20.47
N ASP A 147 -18.15 -25.73 19.87
CA ASP A 147 -16.87 -25.51 20.53
C ASP A 147 -16.60 -24.03 20.77
N VAL A 148 -16.15 -23.69 21.97
CA VAL A 148 -15.79 -22.34 22.37
C VAL A 148 -14.27 -22.17 22.23
N TYR A 149 -13.84 -21.33 21.31
CA TYR A 149 -12.42 -21.01 21.13
C TYR A 149 -12.05 -19.75 21.93
N ALA A 150 -10.89 -19.78 22.58
CA ALA A 150 -10.40 -18.62 23.32
C ALA A 150 -10.01 -17.49 22.39
N SER A 151 -10.39 -16.26 22.74
CA SER A 151 -9.90 -15.07 22.04
C SER A 151 -8.39 -14.92 22.20
N THR A 152 -7.71 -14.48 21.16
CA THR A 152 -6.26 -14.33 21.14
C THR A 152 -5.91 -12.85 21.01
N ASN A 153 -5.03 -12.36 21.90
CA ASN A 153 -4.46 -11.02 21.85
C ASN A 153 -2.95 -11.11 21.72
N ASN A 154 -2.40 -10.48 20.70
CA ASN A 154 -0.97 -10.44 20.45
C ASN A 154 -0.50 -9.01 20.18
N GLU A 155 0.72 -8.72 20.59
CA GLU A 155 1.33 -7.40 20.41
C GLU A 155 2.75 -7.56 19.88
N PHE A 156 3.13 -6.74 18.91
CA PHE A 156 4.49 -6.79 18.37
C PHE A 156 4.98 -5.41 17.94
N ALA A 157 6.28 -5.19 18.21
CA ALA A 157 6.97 -4.02 17.71
C ALA A 157 7.25 -4.16 16.21
N ASN A 158 7.33 -3.04 15.52
CA ASN A 158 7.67 -2.96 14.12
C ASN A 158 8.74 -1.89 13.88
N ILE A 159 9.67 -2.18 12.96
CA ILE A 159 10.67 -1.23 12.47
C ILE A 159 10.64 -1.27 10.95
N GLY A 160 10.79 -0.11 10.32
CA GLY A 160 10.84 0.02 8.88
C GLY A 160 11.82 1.07 8.41
N PHE A 161 12.24 0.94 7.14
CA PHE A 161 13.18 1.86 6.50
C PHE A 161 12.70 2.22 5.11
N GLY A 162 13.11 3.40 4.66
CA GLY A 162 12.82 3.85 3.33
C GLY A 162 13.82 4.84 2.78
N GLY A 163 13.92 4.85 1.46
CA GLY A 163 14.68 5.82 0.67
C GLY A 163 13.78 6.40 -0.40
N LEU A 164 13.97 7.67 -0.72
CA LEU A 164 13.22 8.38 -1.73
C LEU A 164 14.11 9.40 -2.42
N TYR A 165 14.23 9.31 -3.74
CA TYR A 165 14.72 10.38 -4.56
C TYR A 165 13.56 11.07 -5.28
N TYR A 166 13.53 12.39 -5.28
CA TYR A 166 12.49 13.15 -5.95
C TYR A 166 13.00 14.51 -6.44
N ASN A 167 12.34 15.00 -7.47
CA ASN A 167 12.51 16.35 -8.01
C ASN A 167 11.15 16.89 -8.51
N ASP A 168 11.15 18.01 -9.23
CA ASP A 168 9.93 18.65 -9.75
C ASP A 168 9.19 17.81 -10.81
N LYS A 169 9.81 16.77 -11.38
CA LYS A 169 9.27 16.00 -12.50
C LYS A 169 8.99 14.53 -12.20
N PHE A 170 9.80 13.91 -11.34
CA PHE A 170 9.66 12.48 -11.04
C PHE A 170 10.14 12.16 -9.63
N PHE A 171 9.73 10.99 -9.16
CA PHE A 171 10.25 10.40 -7.93
C PHE A 171 10.46 8.90 -8.09
N VAL A 172 11.37 8.36 -7.29
CA VAL A 172 11.59 6.92 -7.11
C VAL A 172 11.83 6.64 -5.64
N GLY A 173 11.11 5.71 -5.08
CA GLY A 173 11.23 5.30 -3.68
C GLY A 173 11.35 3.80 -3.52
N VAL A 174 12.09 3.39 -2.49
CA VAL A 174 12.22 2.00 -2.06
C VAL A 174 11.96 1.93 -0.56
N SER A 175 11.32 0.87 -0.08
CA SER A 175 11.06 0.74 1.36
C SER A 175 10.81 -0.69 1.81
N ILE A 176 11.06 -0.90 3.09
CA ILE A 176 10.69 -2.07 3.87
C ILE A 176 10.00 -1.53 5.13
N PRO A 177 8.66 -1.34 5.11
CA PRO A 177 7.96 -0.71 6.22
C PRO A 177 7.84 -1.61 7.46
N ASN A 178 8.01 -2.93 7.30
CA ASN A 178 7.93 -3.92 8.37
C ASN A 178 9.10 -4.88 8.23
N LEU A 179 10.08 -4.78 9.12
CA LEU A 179 11.28 -5.61 9.10
C LEU A 179 11.31 -6.62 10.25
N LEU A 180 10.62 -6.35 11.36
CA LEU A 180 10.59 -7.26 12.49
C LEU A 180 9.56 -8.36 12.24
N LYS A 181 10.00 -9.61 12.43
CA LYS A 181 9.14 -10.78 12.33
C LYS A 181 8.10 -10.75 13.45
N SER A 182 6.85 -10.76 13.09
CA SER A 182 5.75 -10.94 14.05
C SER A 182 5.28 -12.39 14.05
N THR A 183 5.06 -12.93 15.26
CA THR A 183 4.55 -14.29 15.42
C THR A 183 3.02 -14.24 15.39
N THR A 184 2.39 -14.51 14.24
CA THR A 184 0.94 -14.68 14.19
C THR A 184 0.63 -16.14 14.46
N PHE A 185 -0.11 -16.43 15.53
CA PHE A 185 -0.53 -17.78 15.85
C PHE A 185 -1.59 -18.24 14.84
N LEU A 186 -1.28 -19.28 14.10
CA LEU A 186 -2.28 -20.13 13.49
C LEU A 186 -2.71 -21.14 14.56
N LEU A 187 -4.01 -21.21 14.83
CA LEU A 187 -4.58 -22.24 15.70
C LEU A 187 -4.36 -23.62 15.06
N GLU A 188 -3.38 -24.34 15.55
CA GLU A 188 -3.32 -25.78 15.35
C GLU A 188 -3.72 -26.50 16.62
N GLN A 189 -4.73 -27.33 16.48
CA GLN A 189 -5.31 -28.19 17.52
C GLN A 189 -4.41 -29.34 17.96
N THR A 190 -3.12 -29.31 17.69
CA THR A 190 -2.18 -30.32 18.16
C THR A 190 -0.81 -29.70 18.41
N ALA A 191 -0.24 -30.03 19.56
CA ALA A 191 1.04 -29.58 20.08
C ALA A 191 2.19 -29.72 19.08
N SER A 192 2.40 -28.71 18.25
CA SER A 192 3.58 -28.52 17.41
C SER A 192 3.74 -27.03 17.14
N THR A 193 4.90 -26.51 17.42
CA THR A 193 5.39 -25.16 17.27
C THR A 193 4.78 -24.42 16.09
N SER A 194 3.89 -23.46 16.37
CA SER A 194 3.33 -22.53 15.37
C SER A 194 4.42 -21.57 14.95
N GLU A 195 4.97 -21.71 13.76
CA GLU A 195 5.85 -20.71 13.16
C GLU A 195 5.02 -19.50 12.75
N ALA A 196 5.40 -18.38 13.28
CA ALA A 196 4.87 -17.10 12.85
C ALA A 196 5.34 -16.74 11.46
N ILE A 197 4.40 -16.43 10.62
CA ILE A 197 4.71 -15.90 9.29
C ILE A 197 4.75 -14.38 9.39
N SER A 198 5.95 -13.83 9.58
CA SER A 198 6.20 -12.43 9.26
C SER A 198 6.25 -12.30 7.74
N ILE A 199 5.38 -11.49 7.17
CA ILE A 199 5.45 -11.18 5.75
C ILE A 199 6.25 -9.88 5.61
N ASP A 200 7.54 -10.01 5.30
CA ASP A 200 8.36 -8.88 4.91
C ASP A 200 7.81 -8.33 3.58
N ASN A 201 7.46 -7.05 3.57
CA ASN A 201 7.00 -6.39 2.36
C ASN A 201 8.07 -5.43 1.86
N TYR A 202 8.49 -5.62 0.62
CA TYR A 202 9.42 -4.75 -0.09
C TYR A 202 8.64 -3.95 -1.11
N PHE A 203 8.78 -2.64 -1.08
CA PHE A 203 8.12 -1.75 -2.02
C PHE A 203 9.12 -1.00 -2.87
N VAL A 204 8.81 -0.94 -4.16
CA VAL A 204 9.45 -0.02 -5.11
C VAL A 204 8.34 0.80 -5.74
N VAL A 205 8.44 2.11 -5.67
CA VAL A 205 7.45 3.04 -6.21
C VAL A 205 8.13 4.08 -7.07
N GLY A 206 7.52 4.44 -8.16
CA GLY A 206 8.01 5.51 -9.02
C GLY A 206 6.88 6.18 -9.78
N GLY A 207 7.10 7.44 -10.11
CA GLY A 207 6.13 8.20 -10.89
C GLY A 207 6.72 9.48 -11.45
N ALA A 208 6.00 10.05 -12.41
CA ALA A 208 6.39 11.30 -13.07
C ALA A 208 5.20 12.24 -13.24
N VAL A 209 5.48 13.53 -13.41
CA VAL A 209 4.51 14.55 -13.79
C VAL A 209 4.91 15.11 -15.14
N ILE A 210 3.98 15.04 -16.07
CA ILE A 210 4.14 15.51 -17.45
C ILE A 210 3.12 16.61 -17.70
N ASN A 211 3.58 17.80 -17.98
CA ASN A 211 2.71 18.90 -18.43
C ASN A 211 2.29 18.63 -19.87
N VAL A 212 1.02 18.27 -20.09
CA VAL A 212 0.46 18.05 -21.42
C VAL A 212 0.03 19.39 -22.03
N THR A 213 -0.63 20.21 -21.20
CA THR A 213 -1.00 21.62 -21.50
C THR A 213 -0.91 22.41 -20.20
N ASP A 214 -1.11 23.74 -20.29
CA ASP A 214 -1.16 24.61 -19.08
C ASP A 214 -2.25 24.22 -18.09
N ASN A 215 -3.26 23.47 -18.51
CA ASN A 215 -4.39 23.04 -17.69
C ASN A 215 -4.46 21.54 -17.46
N ILE A 216 -3.57 20.75 -18.04
CA ILE A 216 -3.61 19.28 -17.99
C ILE A 216 -2.26 18.73 -17.59
N LEU A 217 -2.22 18.05 -16.44
CA LEU A 217 -1.06 17.30 -15.97
C LEU A 217 -1.36 15.80 -16.09
N PHE A 218 -0.44 15.05 -16.67
CA PHE A 218 -0.47 13.60 -16.70
C PHE A 218 0.50 13.02 -15.67
N LYS A 219 0.02 12.10 -14.83
CA LYS A 219 0.77 11.52 -13.71
C LYS A 219 0.83 10.00 -13.82
N PRO A 220 1.71 9.43 -14.65
CA PRO A 220 1.96 8.00 -14.64
C PRO A 220 2.73 7.60 -13.38
N SER A 221 2.41 6.42 -12.82
CA SER A 221 3.16 5.83 -11.72
C SER A 221 3.06 4.32 -11.69
N THR A 222 3.96 3.70 -10.97
CA THR A 222 3.96 2.26 -10.71
C THR A 222 4.32 1.98 -9.26
N LEU A 223 3.71 0.94 -8.70
CA LEU A 223 4.07 0.36 -7.41
C LEU A 223 4.35 -1.12 -7.62
N ILE A 224 5.50 -1.57 -7.18
CA ILE A 224 5.88 -2.97 -7.13
C ILE A 224 5.95 -3.36 -5.67
N LYS A 225 5.20 -4.39 -5.28
CA LYS A 225 5.27 -5.02 -3.97
C LYS A 225 5.78 -6.44 -4.13
N TYR A 226 6.87 -6.73 -3.45
CA TYR A 226 7.39 -8.08 -3.30
C TYR A 226 7.23 -8.53 -1.85
N SER A 227 6.70 -9.72 -1.66
CA SER A 227 6.62 -10.39 -0.36
C SER A 227 7.08 -11.83 -0.55
N PRO A 228 8.00 -12.35 0.28
CA PRO A 228 8.40 -13.75 0.21
C PRO A 228 7.19 -14.68 0.24
N ASN A 229 7.20 -15.71 -0.58
CA ASN A 229 6.14 -16.72 -0.71
C ASN A 229 4.79 -16.20 -1.25
N LEU A 230 4.70 -14.96 -1.70
CA LEU A 230 3.52 -14.40 -2.37
C LEU A 230 3.85 -14.00 -3.83
N PRO A 231 2.87 -14.03 -4.74
CA PRO A 231 3.05 -13.52 -6.08
C PRO A 231 3.46 -12.05 -6.08
N LEU A 232 4.35 -11.67 -7.00
CA LEU A 232 4.72 -10.28 -7.22
C LEU A 232 3.49 -9.46 -7.59
N SER A 233 3.23 -8.38 -6.88
CA SER A 233 2.17 -7.44 -7.20
C SER A 233 2.74 -6.20 -7.90
N VAL A 234 2.15 -5.85 -9.03
CA VAL A 234 2.54 -4.68 -9.83
C VAL A 234 1.28 -3.87 -10.14
N ASP A 235 1.28 -2.62 -9.70
CA ASP A 235 0.24 -1.64 -10.01
C ASP A 235 0.81 -0.62 -11.00
N VAL A 236 0.08 -0.37 -12.08
CA VAL A 236 0.39 0.70 -13.04
C VAL A 236 -0.77 1.68 -13.03
N ASN A 237 -0.47 2.95 -12.83
CA ASN A 237 -1.46 4.02 -12.71
C ASN A 237 -1.25 5.08 -13.79
N ALA A 238 -2.36 5.62 -14.26
CA ALA A 238 -2.41 6.73 -15.19
C ALA A 238 -3.44 7.74 -14.70
N ASN A 239 -2.98 8.79 -14.04
CA ASN A 239 -3.83 9.87 -13.51
C ASN A 239 -3.69 11.13 -14.36
N VAL A 240 -4.78 11.87 -14.48
CA VAL A 240 -4.82 13.17 -15.16
C VAL A 240 -5.43 14.20 -14.22
N ILE A 241 -4.76 15.34 -14.07
CA ILE A 241 -5.26 16.48 -13.31
C ILE A 241 -5.69 17.57 -14.28
N PHE A 242 -6.90 18.09 -14.11
CA PHE A 242 -7.49 19.17 -14.88
C PHE A 242 -7.57 20.46 -14.06
N LYS A 243 -6.93 21.52 -14.53
CA LYS A 243 -6.96 22.86 -13.93
C LYS A 243 -6.65 22.88 -12.42
N ASP A 244 -5.79 21.99 -11.97
CA ASP A 244 -5.43 21.78 -10.54
C ASP A 244 -6.65 21.55 -9.61
N LYS A 245 -7.80 21.15 -10.18
CA LYS A 245 -9.04 20.95 -9.41
C LYS A 245 -9.56 19.53 -9.44
N PHE A 246 -9.55 18.89 -10.60
CA PHE A 246 -10.09 17.54 -10.78
C PHE A 246 -8.96 16.59 -11.13
N GLU A 247 -8.87 15.52 -10.41
CA GLU A 247 -7.99 14.41 -10.74
C GLU A 247 -8.83 13.17 -11.04
N THR A 248 -8.57 12.49 -12.12
CA THR A 248 -9.15 11.19 -12.45
C THR A 248 -8.06 10.27 -12.98
N GLY A 249 -8.20 8.98 -12.74
CA GLY A 249 -7.21 8.03 -13.17
C GLY A 249 -7.75 6.61 -13.22
N LEU A 250 -7.00 5.79 -13.93
CA LEU A 250 -7.17 4.35 -13.95
C LEU A 250 -5.89 3.69 -13.42
N SER A 251 -6.08 2.62 -12.68
CA SER A 251 -5.01 1.77 -12.18
C SER A 251 -5.29 0.34 -12.59
N TYR A 252 -4.27 -0.36 -13.04
CA TYR A 252 -4.31 -1.78 -13.29
C TYR A 252 -3.36 -2.51 -12.36
N ARG A 253 -3.90 -3.35 -11.51
CA ARG A 253 -3.15 -4.28 -10.67
C ARG A 253 -3.05 -5.61 -11.39
N TYR A 254 -1.84 -5.98 -11.76
CA TYR A 254 -1.58 -7.16 -12.58
C TYR A 254 -2.31 -8.40 -12.07
N LYS A 255 -3.18 -8.97 -12.92
CA LYS A 255 -4.01 -10.17 -12.66
C LYS A 255 -4.93 -10.09 -11.43
N SER A 256 -5.16 -8.92 -10.84
CA SER A 256 -5.91 -8.78 -9.60
C SER A 256 -7.09 -7.83 -9.71
N ALA A 257 -6.91 -6.59 -10.16
CA ALA A 257 -7.98 -5.60 -10.19
C ALA A 257 -7.76 -4.52 -11.26
N ILE A 258 -8.86 -3.89 -11.65
CA ILE A 258 -8.87 -2.60 -12.35
C ILE A 258 -9.52 -1.59 -11.42
N ASN A 259 -8.87 -0.45 -11.23
CA ASN A 259 -9.34 0.55 -10.28
C ASN A 259 -9.56 1.88 -11.01
N ALA A 260 -10.64 2.57 -10.67
CA ALA A 260 -10.91 3.95 -11.09
C ALA A 260 -10.73 4.88 -9.88
N VAL A 261 -10.06 6.00 -10.09
CA VAL A 261 -9.77 6.99 -9.06
C VAL A 261 -10.33 8.35 -9.47
N PHE A 262 -10.99 9.03 -8.55
CA PHE A 262 -11.49 10.38 -8.70
C PHE A 262 -11.08 11.20 -7.49
N ALA A 263 -10.57 12.41 -7.70
CA ALA A 263 -10.30 13.34 -6.63
C ALA A 263 -10.67 14.78 -7.01
N LEU A 264 -11.13 15.50 -6.00
CA LEU A 264 -11.50 16.90 -6.10
C LEU A 264 -10.66 17.73 -5.13
N HIS A 265 -9.94 18.72 -5.63
CA HIS A 265 -9.31 19.76 -4.84
C HIS A 265 -10.36 20.81 -4.47
N VAL A 266 -11.05 20.61 -3.35
CA VAL A 266 -12.12 21.49 -2.86
C VAL A 266 -11.57 22.88 -2.56
N SER A 267 -10.35 22.93 -2.05
CA SER A 267 -9.61 24.18 -1.80
C SER A 267 -8.10 23.96 -1.99
N LYS A 268 -7.30 25.00 -1.79
CA LYS A 268 -5.83 24.89 -1.80
C LYS A 268 -5.27 24.01 -0.68
N VAL A 269 -6.09 23.70 0.32
CA VAL A 269 -5.72 22.92 1.51
C VAL A 269 -6.39 21.55 1.50
N MET A 270 -7.63 21.44 1.00
CA MET A 270 -8.46 20.26 1.14
C MET A 270 -8.64 19.52 -0.19
N ARG A 271 -8.43 18.21 -0.14
CA ARG A 271 -8.69 17.25 -1.22
C ARG A 271 -9.62 16.16 -0.71
N ILE A 272 -10.57 15.76 -1.53
CA ILE A 272 -11.43 14.60 -1.34
C ILE A 272 -11.16 13.64 -2.49
N GLY A 273 -10.90 12.38 -2.20
CA GLY A 273 -10.72 11.33 -3.21
C GLY A 273 -11.67 10.16 -2.98
N TYR A 274 -12.03 9.52 -4.06
CA TYR A 274 -12.80 8.27 -4.07
C TYR A 274 -12.17 7.31 -5.07
N SER A 275 -12.09 6.03 -4.72
CA SER A 275 -11.75 4.98 -5.68
C SER A 275 -12.74 3.82 -5.64
N TYR A 276 -12.86 3.19 -6.79
CA TYR A 276 -13.64 1.99 -7.00
C TYR A 276 -12.72 0.93 -7.58
N ASP A 277 -12.66 -0.23 -6.92
CA ASP A 277 -11.86 -1.37 -7.36
C ASP A 277 -12.77 -2.48 -7.88
N TYR A 278 -12.56 -2.88 -9.12
CA TYR A 278 -13.18 -4.02 -9.73
C TYR A 278 -12.22 -5.21 -9.73
N ASN A 279 -12.55 -6.25 -8.97
CA ASN A 279 -11.73 -7.46 -8.87
C ASN A 279 -11.85 -8.31 -10.14
N LEU A 280 -10.70 -8.76 -10.67
CA LEU A 280 -10.60 -9.64 -11.83
C LEU A 280 -10.49 -11.13 -11.43
N THR A 281 -10.29 -11.41 -10.14
CA THR A 281 -10.17 -12.77 -9.63
C THR A 281 -11.54 -13.37 -9.39
N ASN A 282 -11.77 -14.60 -9.88
CA ASN A 282 -13.06 -15.32 -9.80
C ASN A 282 -13.43 -15.83 -8.37
N LEU A 283 -12.78 -15.35 -7.32
CA LEU A 283 -13.13 -15.69 -5.96
C LEU A 283 -14.45 -14.99 -5.58
N ALA A 284 -15.55 -15.76 -5.61
CA ALA A 284 -16.87 -15.40 -5.08
C ALA A 284 -17.58 -14.18 -5.71
N GLY A 285 -17.72 -14.15 -7.03
CA GLY A 285 -18.54 -13.10 -7.68
C GLY A 285 -17.79 -11.78 -7.91
N ASN A 286 -18.47 -10.82 -8.53
CA ASN A 286 -17.90 -9.48 -8.84
C ASN A 286 -17.84 -8.61 -7.57
N LEU A 287 -16.99 -8.95 -6.61
CA LEU A 287 -16.83 -8.20 -5.38
C LEU A 287 -16.06 -6.92 -5.64
N SER A 288 -16.73 -5.80 -5.49
CA SER A 288 -16.13 -4.46 -5.59
C SER A 288 -15.59 -3.98 -4.25
N SER A 289 -14.64 -3.04 -4.29
CA SER A 289 -14.17 -2.35 -3.09
C SER A 289 -14.24 -0.84 -3.30
N HIS A 290 -14.52 -0.13 -2.22
CA HIS A 290 -14.68 1.31 -2.21
C HIS A 290 -13.66 1.93 -1.25
N GLU A 291 -13.10 3.06 -1.63
CA GLU A 291 -12.16 3.77 -0.78
C GLU A 291 -12.41 5.28 -0.87
N ILE A 292 -12.47 5.93 0.28
CA ILE A 292 -12.65 7.38 0.41
C ILE A 292 -11.46 7.94 1.17
N ILE A 293 -10.88 9.03 0.68
CA ILE A 293 -9.83 9.77 1.36
C ILE A 293 -10.18 11.24 1.50
N LEU A 294 -9.92 11.78 2.70
CA LEU A 294 -9.87 13.22 2.97
C LEU A 294 -8.43 13.59 3.29
N ARG A 295 -7.89 14.57 2.58
CA ARG A 295 -6.53 15.06 2.82
C ARG A 295 -6.52 16.56 2.96
N PHE A 296 -5.75 17.03 3.95
CA PHE A 296 -5.50 18.44 4.23
C PHE A 296 -3.99 18.68 4.16
N ASP A 297 -3.57 19.59 3.28
CA ASP A 297 -2.17 19.97 3.08
C ASP A 297 -1.99 21.45 3.42
N PHE A 298 -1.35 21.74 4.55
CA PHE A 298 -1.12 23.10 5.03
C PHE A 298 0.28 23.57 4.64
N LYS A 299 0.37 24.82 4.14
CA LYS A 299 1.64 25.53 3.95
C LYS A 299 1.80 26.49 5.13
N LEU A 300 2.72 26.22 6.01
CA LEU A 300 3.02 27.08 7.15
C LEU A 300 3.97 28.21 6.69
N LYS A 301 3.68 29.47 7.07
CA LYS A 301 4.56 30.62 6.80
C LYS A 301 5.84 30.50 7.62
N ARG A 302 6.80 29.70 7.14
CA ARG A 302 8.12 29.56 7.76
C ARG A 302 9.17 30.26 6.89
N LYS A 303 10.09 31.01 7.51
CA LYS A 303 11.34 31.43 6.87
C LYS A 303 12.25 30.18 6.79
N SER A 304 11.99 29.28 5.84
CA SER A 304 12.86 28.16 5.57
C SER A 304 14.00 28.62 4.67
N ARG A 305 15.23 28.26 5.01
CA ARG A 305 16.42 28.49 4.19
C ARG A 305 16.38 27.65 2.89
N TRP A 306 15.49 26.68 2.85
CA TRP A 306 15.26 25.77 1.74
C TRP A 306 13.90 26.07 1.10
N LEU A 307 13.91 26.82 0.00
CA LEU A 307 12.73 26.98 -0.85
C LEU A 307 12.48 25.64 -1.56
N PHE A 308 11.66 24.81 -0.96
CA PHE A 308 11.12 23.64 -1.65
C PHE A 308 10.03 24.14 -2.61
N HIS A 309 10.40 24.33 -3.87
CA HIS A 309 9.41 24.44 -4.92
C HIS A 309 8.69 23.09 -4.99
N ASN A 310 7.39 23.15 -5.10
CA ASN A 310 6.43 22.06 -5.19
C ASN A 310 7.02 20.80 -5.82
N ALA A 311 7.17 19.74 -5.04
CA ALA A 311 7.27 18.40 -5.62
C ALA A 311 5.91 18.15 -6.29
N CYS A 312 5.83 18.34 -7.60
CA CYS A 312 4.56 18.39 -8.34
C CYS A 312 3.74 17.10 -8.32
N TYR A 313 4.32 16.01 -7.83
CA TYR A 313 3.64 14.71 -7.88
C TYR A 313 2.72 14.45 -6.69
N PHE A 314 2.99 15.03 -5.56
CA PHE A 314 2.29 14.71 -4.31
C PHE A 314 1.09 15.61 -4.07
#